data_05863558e572679b9a45cd6255397a8e
#
_entry.id   05863558e572679b9a45cd6255397a8e
#
_cell.length_a   1.000
_cell.length_b   1.000
_cell.length_c   1.000
_cell.angle_alpha   90.00
_cell.angle_beta   90.00
_cell.angle_gamma   90.00
#
_symmetry.space_group_name_H-M   'P 1'
#
loop_
_entity.id
_entity.type
_entity.pdbx_description
1 polymer ?
#
loop_
_entity_poly.entity_id
_entity_poly.type
_entity_poly.pdbx_seq_one_letter_code
_entity_poly.pdbx_strand_id
1 'polypeptide(L)'
;MYVVLEGVDGAGKSTQVELLKDRFKNALFTKEPGGTRMGESLRRIALNENISELARAFLFLSDRAEHTESVIKPALKEKKLIISDRSLISGMAYSEFSSLELNLLATQSILPTKIVLLLIDKEGLKQRLSLKSLDKIENQGAEKLLTIQQKIKTHAYALREKFGCEVLELNAKESVKNLHEQITAFIECVV
;
A
#
# COMPACT_ATOMS: atom_id res chain seq x y z
N MET A 1 -2.98 -8.39 14.33
CA MET A 1 -1.91 -7.49 13.83
C MET A 1 -2.21 -7.14 12.38
N TYR A 2 -2.08 -5.88 11.99
CA TYR A 2 -2.34 -5.40 10.63
C TYR A 2 -1.05 -4.76 10.06
N VAL A 3 -0.48 -5.39 9.04
CA VAL A 3 0.75 -5.00 8.36
C VAL A 3 0.42 -4.54 6.95
N VAL A 4 1.06 -3.46 6.50
CA VAL A 4 0.88 -2.97 5.13
C VAL A 4 2.24 -2.81 4.44
N LEU A 5 2.29 -3.18 3.16
CA LEU A 5 3.43 -2.93 2.28
C LEU A 5 3.11 -1.71 1.40
N GLU A 6 3.93 -0.69 1.50
CA GLU A 6 3.76 0.58 0.78
C GLU A 6 4.95 0.87 -0.13
N GLY A 7 4.71 1.58 -1.19
CA GLY A 7 5.70 1.95 -2.19
C GLY A 7 5.04 2.18 -3.55
N VAL A 8 5.75 2.80 -4.47
CA VAL A 8 5.26 3.07 -5.82
C VAL A 8 5.19 1.80 -6.68
N ASP A 9 4.57 1.90 -7.86
CA ASP A 9 4.56 0.79 -8.82
C ASP A 9 6.00 0.49 -9.28
N GLY A 10 6.31 -0.80 -9.34
CA GLY A 10 7.68 -1.25 -9.61
C GLY A 10 8.58 -1.37 -8.37
N ALA A 11 8.18 -0.94 -7.18
CA ALA A 11 8.99 -1.08 -5.96
C ALA A 11 9.16 -2.53 -5.46
N GLY A 12 8.41 -3.49 -5.99
CA GLY A 12 8.55 -4.91 -5.65
C GLY A 12 7.59 -5.44 -4.58
N LYS A 13 6.56 -4.67 -4.21
CA LYS A 13 5.55 -5.08 -3.21
C LYS A 13 4.93 -6.45 -3.52
N SER A 14 4.40 -6.64 -4.72
CA SER A 14 3.71 -7.87 -5.09
C SER A 14 4.61 -9.11 -5.01
N THR A 15 5.91 -8.96 -5.34
CA THR A 15 6.90 -10.04 -5.18
C THR A 15 7.05 -10.42 -3.71
N GLN A 16 7.14 -9.44 -2.82
CA GLN A 16 7.25 -9.70 -1.38
C GLN A 16 5.96 -10.30 -0.82
N VAL A 17 4.80 -9.81 -1.26
CA VAL A 17 3.49 -10.38 -0.84
C VAL A 17 3.40 -11.86 -1.20
N GLU A 18 3.81 -12.27 -2.40
CA GLU A 18 3.79 -13.71 -2.79
C GLU A 18 4.73 -14.54 -1.91
N LEU A 19 5.94 -14.08 -1.64
CA LEU A 19 6.86 -14.80 -0.73
C LEU A 19 6.33 -14.87 0.71
N LEU A 20 5.67 -13.82 1.18
CA LEU A 20 5.08 -13.80 2.51
C LEU A 20 3.90 -14.78 2.64
N LYS A 21 3.18 -15.09 1.56
CA LYS A 21 2.13 -16.12 1.56
C LYS A 21 2.67 -17.50 1.89
N ASP A 22 3.86 -17.83 1.39
CA ASP A 22 4.51 -19.10 1.70
C ASP A 22 4.93 -19.20 3.16
N ARG A 23 5.35 -18.07 3.75
CA ARG A 23 5.80 -17.98 5.14
C ARG A 23 4.64 -17.94 6.14
N PHE A 24 3.62 -17.12 5.87
CA PHE A 24 2.51 -16.86 6.78
C PHE A 24 1.19 -17.48 6.28
N LYS A 25 1.13 -18.80 6.18
CA LYS A 25 0.00 -19.55 5.58
C LYS A 25 -1.36 -19.28 6.23
N ASN A 26 -1.38 -18.86 7.50
CA ASN A 26 -2.61 -18.57 8.25
C ASN A 26 -2.94 -17.06 8.26
N ALA A 27 -2.14 -16.22 7.61
CA ALA A 27 -2.42 -14.80 7.50
C ALA A 27 -3.50 -14.50 6.45
N LEU A 28 -4.24 -13.45 6.66
CA LEU A 28 -5.12 -12.89 5.64
C LEU A 28 -4.30 -11.97 4.74
N PHE A 29 -4.21 -12.31 3.46
CA PHE A 29 -3.60 -11.46 2.43
C PHE A 29 -4.68 -10.69 1.69
N THR A 30 -4.49 -9.38 1.57
CA THR A 30 -5.44 -8.49 0.92
C THR A 30 -4.71 -7.34 0.19
N LYS A 31 -5.46 -6.43 -0.43
CA LYS A 31 -4.91 -5.30 -1.18
C LYS A 31 -5.87 -4.11 -1.19
N GLU A 32 -5.35 -2.93 -1.42
CA GLU A 32 -6.12 -1.72 -1.73
C GLU A 32 -5.56 -1.00 -2.97
N PRO A 33 -6.44 -0.60 -3.91
CA PRO A 33 -7.88 -0.87 -3.96
C PRO A 33 -8.20 -2.26 -4.48
N GLY A 34 -9.42 -2.73 -4.21
CA GLY A 34 -9.94 -3.98 -4.75
C GLY A 34 -9.78 -5.20 -3.84
N GLY A 35 -9.83 -5.02 -2.53
CA GLY A 35 -9.80 -6.11 -1.55
C GLY A 35 -11.14 -6.83 -1.35
N THR A 36 -12.22 -6.36 -1.99
CA THR A 36 -13.55 -6.95 -1.96
C THR A 36 -14.14 -7.04 -3.36
N ARG A 37 -15.23 -7.79 -3.54
CA ARG A 37 -15.95 -7.85 -4.83
C ARG A 37 -16.45 -6.46 -5.28
N MET A 38 -17.00 -5.68 -4.35
CA MET A 38 -17.39 -4.29 -4.61
C MET A 38 -16.17 -3.44 -4.96
N GLY A 39 -15.09 -3.57 -4.18
CA GLY A 39 -13.85 -2.85 -4.38
C GLY A 39 -13.20 -3.12 -5.74
N GLU A 40 -13.25 -4.35 -6.26
CA GLU A 40 -12.78 -4.65 -7.62
C GLU A 40 -13.57 -3.89 -8.69
N SER A 41 -14.89 -3.75 -8.51
CA SER A 41 -15.73 -2.98 -9.41
C SER A 41 -15.40 -1.48 -9.34
N LEU A 42 -15.25 -0.93 -8.13
CA LEU A 42 -14.87 0.47 -7.91
C LEU A 42 -13.48 0.77 -8.48
N ARG A 43 -12.51 -0.13 -8.27
CA ARG A 43 -11.17 -0.04 -8.84
C ARG A 43 -11.21 0.03 -10.36
N ARG A 44 -12.00 -0.82 -11.00
CA ARG A 44 -12.15 -0.84 -12.48
C ARG A 44 -12.67 0.50 -12.99
N ILE A 45 -13.70 1.05 -12.37
CA ILE A 45 -14.25 2.36 -12.73
C ILE A 45 -13.19 3.45 -12.50
N ALA A 46 -12.60 3.49 -11.32
CA ALA A 46 -11.63 4.52 -10.95
C ALA A 46 -10.39 4.56 -11.86
N LEU A 47 -9.94 3.42 -12.40
CA LEU A 47 -8.73 3.35 -13.22
C LEU A 47 -8.99 3.46 -14.73
N ASN A 48 -10.18 3.09 -15.21
CA ASN A 48 -10.42 2.99 -16.63
C ASN A 48 -11.40 4.04 -17.18
N GLU A 49 -12.24 4.63 -16.32
CA GLU A 49 -13.22 5.63 -16.75
C GLU A 49 -12.66 7.05 -16.68
N ASN A 50 -13.11 7.89 -17.60
CA ASN A 50 -12.77 9.32 -17.59
C ASN A 50 -13.68 10.07 -16.61
N ILE A 51 -13.25 10.11 -15.35
CA ILE A 51 -13.95 10.76 -14.24
C ILE A 51 -13.08 11.83 -13.60
N SER A 52 -13.70 12.76 -12.89
CA SER A 52 -12.96 13.79 -12.15
C SER A 52 -12.09 13.18 -11.04
N GLU A 53 -10.98 13.84 -10.70
CA GLU A 53 -10.09 13.38 -9.61
C GLU A 53 -10.81 13.32 -8.26
N LEU A 54 -11.76 14.20 -8.01
CA LEU A 54 -12.58 14.18 -6.81
C LEU A 54 -13.48 12.91 -6.78
N ALA A 55 -14.16 12.59 -7.89
CA ALA A 55 -14.95 11.37 -7.98
C ALA A 55 -14.10 10.12 -7.79
N ARG A 56 -12.90 10.09 -8.39
CA ARG A 56 -11.92 9.02 -8.22
C ARG A 56 -11.52 8.83 -6.75
N ALA A 57 -11.25 9.93 -6.03
CA ALA A 57 -10.94 9.89 -4.61
C ALA A 57 -12.08 9.28 -3.78
N PHE A 58 -13.33 9.65 -4.06
CA PHE A 58 -14.49 9.07 -3.37
C PHE A 58 -14.70 7.59 -3.68
N LEU A 59 -14.41 7.13 -4.90
CA LEU A 59 -14.45 5.71 -5.22
C LEU A 59 -13.42 4.91 -4.40
N PHE A 60 -12.21 5.41 -4.24
CA PHE A 60 -11.20 4.77 -3.41
C PHE A 60 -11.51 4.84 -1.91
N LEU A 61 -12.14 5.90 -1.43
CA LEU A 61 -12.63 5.98 -0.05
C LEU A 61 -13.78 4.99 0.20
N SER A 62 -14.69 4.81 -0.77
CA SER A 62 -15.77 3.82 -0.70
C SER A 62 -15.23 2.39 -0.72
N ASP A 63 -14.24 2.09 -1.58
CA ASP A 63 -13.52 0.81 -1.58
C ASP A 63 -12.90 0.52 -0.22
N ARG A 64 -12.21 1.50 0.37
CA ARG A 64 -11.58 1.38 1.68
C ARG A 64 -12.58 1.15 2.81
N ALA A 65 -13.70 1.86 2.80
CA ALA A 65 -14.74 1.70 3.81
C ALA A 65 -15.33 0.29 3.78
N GLU A 66 -15.64 -0.22 2.60
CA GLU A 66 -16.13 -1.59 2.41
C GLU A 66 -15.07 -2.62 2.79
N HIS A 67 -13.82 -2.43 2.38
CA HIS A 67 -12.70 -3.31 2.70
C HIS A 67 -12.47 -3.37 4.21
N THR A 68 -12.53 -2.23 4.89
CA THR A 68 -12.39 -2.17 6.35
C THR A 68 -13.50 -2.94 7.05
N GLU A 69 -14.75 -2.72 6.68
CA GLU A 69 -15.92 -3.36 7.35
C GLU A 69 -15.98 -4.85 7.07
N SER A 70 -15.80 -5.25 5.79
CA SER A 70 -16.07 -6.63 5.36
C SER A 70 -14.86 -7.56 5.51
N VAL A 71 -13.62 -7.03 5.58
CA VAL A 71 -12.39 -7.83 5.54
C VAL A 71 -11.50 -7.57 6.75
N ILE A 72 -11.05 -6.32 6.95
CA ILE A 72 -10.05 -6.01 7.97
C ILE A 72 -10.61 -6.20 9.38
N LYS A 73 -11.75 -5.59 9.66
CA LYS A 73 -12.38 -5.58 10.98
C LYS A 73 -12.76 -7.00 11.47
N PRO A 74 -13.37 -7.88 10.65
CA PRO A 74 -13.60 -9.27 11.02
C PRO A 74 -12.32 -10.04 11.32
N ALA A 75 -11.29 -9.90 10.47
CA ALA A 75 -10.03 -10.60 10.65
C ALA A 75 -9.28 -10.15 11.92
N LEU A 76 -9.36 -8.86 12.27
CA LEU A 76 -8.81 -8.36 13.54
C LEU A 76 -9.55 -8.92 14.76
N LYS A 77 -10.89 -9.07 14.68
CA LYS A 77 -11.67 -9.72 15.75
C LYS A 77 -11.26 -11.19 15.94
N GLU A 78 -10.92 -11.87 14.86
CA GLU A 78 -10.38 -13.23 14.88
C GLU A 78 -8.88 -13.29 15.25
N LYS A 79 -8.26 -12.16 15.59
CA LYS A 79 -6.84 -12.04 15.92
C LYS A 79 -5.89 -12.55 14.81
N LYS A 80 -6.33 -12.53 13.56
CA LYS A 80 -5.51 -12.91 12.41
C LYS A 80 -4.40 -11.89 12.15
N LEU A 81 -3.27 -12.37 11.65
CA LEU A 81 -2.31 -11.52 10.95
C LEU A 81 -2.91 -11.10 9.61
N ILE A 82 -2.94 -9.80 9.33
CA ILE A 82 -3.39 -9.24 8.06
C ILE A 82 -2.19 -8.61 7.39
N ILE A 83 -1.97 -8.93 6.11
CA ILE A 83 -0.93 -8.36 5.26
C ILE A 83 -1.60 -7.77 4.03
N SER A 84 -1.51 -6.45 3.86
CA SER A 84 -2.11 -5.74 2.74
C SER A 84 -1.08 -5.15 1.79
N ASP A 85 -1.27 -5.35 0.48
CA ASP A 85 -0.58 -4.55 -0.55
C ASP A 85 -1.29 -3.22 -0.66
N ARG A 86 -0.70 -2.16 -0.11
CA ARG A 86 -1.22 -0.81 0.05
C ARG A 86 -2.28 -0.64 1.16
N SER A 87 -2.53 0.62 1.49
CA SER A 87 -3.49 1.08 2.50
C SER A 87 -3.93 2.53 2.25
N LEU A 88 -4.51 3.15 3.28
CA LEU A 88 -4.83 4.59 3.30
C LEU A 88 -3.62 5.48 2.95
N ILE A 89 -2.40 5.05 3.23
CA ILE A 89 -1.17 5.80 2.96
C ILE A 89 -1.03 6.06 1.45
N SER A 90 -1.14 5.00 0.64
CA SER A 90 -1.22 5.15 -0.82
C SER A 90 -2.39 6.04 -1.23
N GLY A 91 -3.57 5.88 -0.63
CA GLY A 91 -4.75 6.71 -0.92
C GLY A 91 -4.47 8.20 -0.77
N MET A 92 -3.85 8.62 0.33
CA MET A 92 -3.46 10.01 0.58
C MET A 92 -2.34 10.50 -0.36
N ALA A 93 -1.40 9.63 -0.71
CA ALA A 93 -0.27 10.01 -1.55
C ALA A 93 -0.63 10.21 -3.02
N TYR A 94 -1.59 9.43 -3.53
CA TYR A 94 -2.03 9.49 -4.94
C TYR A 94 -3.12 10.52 -5.21
N SER A 95 -3.78 11.08 -4.20
CA SER A 95 -4.88 12.04 -4.37
C SER A 95 -4.80 13.18 -3.36
N GLU A 96 -4.90 14.41 -3.85
CA GLU A 96 -4.98 15.62 -3.00
C GLU A 96 -6.33 15.76 -2.30
N PHE A 97 -7.35 15.06 -2.78
CA PHE A 97 -8.70 15.03 -2.18
C PHE A 97 -8.86 13.98 -1.10
N SER A 98 -7.85 13.15 -0.87
CA SER A 98 -7.89 12.06 0.12
C SER A 98 -7.17 12.47 1.41
N SER A 99 -7.82 13.30 2.22
CA SER A 99 -7.25 13.77 3.49
C SER A 99 -7.16 12.65 4.55
N LEU A 100 -6.38 12.89 5.60
CA LEU A 100 -6.28 11.94 6.72
C LEU A 100 -7.64 11.75 7.41
N GLU A 101 -8.43 12.81 7.60
CA GLU A 101 -9.74 12.76 8.25
C GLU A 101 -10.71 11.87 7.48
N LEU A 102 -10.78 12.02 6.16
CA LEU A 102 -11.61 11.17 5.29
C LEU A 102 -11.16 9.71 5.35
N ASN A 103 -9.86 9.47 5.41
CA ASN A 103 -9.31 8.12 5.53
C ASN A 103 -9.59 7.51 6.90
N LEU A 104 -9.48 8.27 7.98
CA LEU A 104 -9.86 7.81 9.32
C LEU A 104 -11.35 7.47 9.40
N LEU A 105 -12.21 8.26 8.75
CA LEU A 105 -13.64 7.95 8.65
C LEU A 105 -13.86 6.64 7.87
N ALA A 106 -13.26 6.49 6.69
CA ALA A 106 -13.40 5.29 5.85
C ALA A 106 -12.85 4.03 6.54
N THR A 107 -11.74 4.13 7.28
CA THR A 107 -11.16 3.00 8.03
C THR A 107 -11.78 2.81 9.41
N GLN A 108 -12.77 3.63 9.81
CA GLN A 108 -13.30 3.62 11.19
C GLN A 108 -12.18 3.73 12.24
N SER A 109 -11.16 4.53 11.92
CA SER A 109 -9.92 4.67 12.69
C SER A 109 -9.11 3.38 12.90
N ILE A 110 -9.39 2.32 12.15
CA ILE A 110 -8.55 1.12 12.10
C ILE A 110 -7.33 1.43 11.23
N LEU A 111 -6.16 1.40 11.84
CA LEU A 111 -4.89 1.74 11.21
C LEU A 111 -3.94 0.54 11.20
N PRO A 112 -2.97 0.48 10.26
CA PRO A 112 -1.93 -0.53 10.31
C PRO A 112 -1.09 -0.37 11.58
N THR A 113 -0.72 -1.48 12.18
CA THR A 113 0.23 -1.50 13.32
C THR A 113 1.67 -1.44 12.83
N LYS A 114 1.94 -2.04 11.66
CA LYS A 114 3.27 -2.09 11.03
C LYS A 114 3.19 -1.67 9.57
N ILE A 115 4.13 -0.84 9.15
CA ILE A 115 4.21 -0.27 7.81
C ILE A 115 5.59 -0.62 7.25
N VAL A 116 5.63 -1.32 6.12
CA VAL A 116 6.85 -1.61 5.36
C VAL A 116 6.90 -0.67 4.16
N LEU A 117 7.90 0.19 4.09
CA LEU A 117 8.15 1.11 2.98
C LEU A 117 9.21 0.52 2.06
N LEU A 118 8.84 0.18 0.84
CA LEU A 118 9.78 -0.19 -0.22
C LEU A 118 10.09 1.05 -1.06
N LEU A 119 11.27 1.63 -0.85
CA LEU A 119 11.73 2.84 -1.52
C LEU A 119 12.72 2.50 -2.62
N ILE A 120 12.57 3.14 -3.76
CA ILE A 120 13.43 2.95 -4.93
C ILE A 120 13.92 4.31 -5.44
N ASP A 121 15.19 4.38 -5.87
CA ASP A 121 15.72 5.58 -6.48
C ASP A 121 15.28 5.72 -7.97
N LYS A 122 15.60 6.87 -8.57
CA LYS A 122 15.22 7.20 -9.94
C LYS A 122 15.76 6.19 -10.96
N GLU A 123 16.98 5.74 -10.77
CA GLU A 123 17.66 4.81 -11.69
C GLU A 123 17.02 3.41 -11.59
N GLY A 124 16.87 2.88 -10.39
CA GLY A 124 16.22 1.60 -10.16
C GLY A 124 14.77 1.57 -10.64
N LEU A 125 14.04 2.70 -10.45
CA LEU A 125 12.67 2.81 -10.93
C LEU A 125 12.61 2.79 -12.46
N LYS A 126 13.48 3.56 -13.14
CA LYS A 126 13.56 3.55 -14.61
C LYS A 126 13.89 2.16 -15.15
N GLN A 127 14.87 1.48 -14.56
CA GLN A 127 15.24 0.12 -14.96
C GLN A 127 14.08 -0.86 -14.82
N ARG A 128 13.29 -0.77 -13.76
CA ARG A 128 12.14 -1.67 -13.56
C ARG A 128 10.95 -1.33 -14.43
N LEU A 129 10.75 -0.06 -14.76
CA LEU A 129 9.69 0.37 -15.69
C LEU A 129 10.00 -0.01 -17.12
N SER A 130 11.27 0.11 -17.58
CA SER A 130 11.67 -0.28 -18.94
C SER A 130 11.48 -1.78 -19.21
N LEU A 131 11.63 -2.62 -18.20
CA LEU A 131 11.36 -4.06 -18.29
C LEU A 131 9.86 -4.41 -18.46
N LYS A 132 8.95 -3.46 -18.27
CA LYS A 132 7.50 -3.63 -18.37
C LYS A 132 6.89 -3.11 -19.68
N SER A 133 7.67 -2.92 -20.76
CA SER A 133 7.21 -2.47 -22.08
C SER A 133 6.35 -1.19 -22.08
N LEU A 134 6.76 -0.13 -21.41
CA LEU A 134 6.08 1.17 -21.38
C LEU A 134 6.83 2.19 -22.27
N ASP A 135 6.60 2.15 -23.57
CA ASP A 135 7.38 2.84 -24.62
C ASP A 135 7.22 4.36 -24.73
N LYS A 136 6.49 5.09 -23.90
CA LYS A 136 6.30 6.55 -24.09
C LYS A 136 6.16 7.43 -22.84
N ILE A 137 6.35 6.94 -21.62
CA ILE A 137 6.12 7.73 -20.38
C ILE A 137 7.40 7.90 -19.53
N GLU A 138 8.58 7.74 -20.14
CA GLU A 138 9.82 7.42 -19.41
C GLU A 138 10.39 8.48 -18.48
N ASN A 139 10.26 9.78 -18.72
CA ASN A 139 10.86 10.76 -17.81
C ASN A 139 9.84 11.42 -16.86
N GLN A 140 8.71 11.87 -17.35
CA GLN A 140 7.69 12.48 -16.49
C GLN A 140 7.01 11.47 -15.57
N GLY A 141 6.86 10.20 -16.01
CA GLY A 141 6.29 9.13 -15.21
C GLY A 141 7.12 8.78 -13.98
N ALA A 142 8.44 8.63 -14.13
CA ALA A 142 9.33 8.29 -13.03
C ALA A 142 9.41 9.42 -11.98
N GLU A 143 9.47 10.68 -12.40
CA GLU A 143 9.49 11.83 -11.48
C GLU A 143 8.18 11.97 -10.70
N LYS A 144 7.06 11.77 -11.35
CA LYS A 144 5.75 11.75 -10.69
C LYS A 144 5.69 10.63 -9.63
N LEU A 145 6.16 9.43 -9.96
CA LEU A 145 6.19 8.31 -9.02
C LEU A 145 7.13 8.58 -7.84
N LEU A 146 8.28 9.21 -8.06
CA LEU A 146 9.17 9.61 -6.96
C LEU A 146 8.55 10.67 -6.05
N THR A 147 7.80 11.62 -6.62
CA THR A 147 7.02 12.58 -5.83
C THR A 147 5.96 11.88 -4.99
N ILE A 148 5.25 10.90 -5.57
CA ILE A 148 4.28 10.08 -4.83
C ILE A 148 4.98 9.25 -3.75
N GLN A 149 6.14 8.67 -4.03
CA GLN A 149 6.92 7.94 -3.04
C GLN A 149 7.28 8.81 -1.84
N GLN A 150 7.68 10.06 -2.08
CA GLN A 150 7.96 10.99 -1.00
C GLN A 150 6.70 11.29 -0.16
N LYS A 151 5.54 11.46 -0.80
CA LYS A 151 4.25 11.60 -0.08
C LYS A 151 3.92 10.36 0.74
N ILE A 152 4.10 9.14 0.18
CA ILE A 152 3.93 7.87 0.91
C ILE A 152 4.80 7.86 2.16
N LYS A 153 6.10 8.17 2.03
CA LYS A 153 7.03 8.23 3.14
C LYS A 153 6.57 9.25 4.20
N THR A 154 6.21 10.46 3.79
CA THR A 154 5.73 11.51 4.70
C THR A 154 4.48 11.07 5.46
N HIS A 155 3.49 10.46 4.80
CA HIS A 155 2.27 9.99 5.46
C HIS A 155 2.53 8.81 6.41
N ALA A 156 3.42 7.89 6.07
CA ALA A 156 3.79 6.78 6.94
C ALA A 156 4.42 7.27 8.24
N TYR A 157 5.34 8.22 8.16
CA TYR A 157 5.96 8.81 9.34
C TYR A 157 4.99 9.67 10.17
N ALA A 158 4.06 10.38 9.52
CA ALA A 158 3.00 11.10 10.23
C ALA A 158 2.08 10.14 11.01
N LEU A 159 1.75 8.97 10.45
CA LEU A 159 1.00 7.94 11.18
C LEU A 159 1.81 7.36 12.35
N ARG A 160 3.12 7.14 12.17
CA ARG A 160 4.00 6.73 13.26
C ARG A 160 3.99 7.70 14.42
N GLU A 161 4.17 8.99 14.13
CA GLU A 161 4.22 10.04 15.16
C GLU A 161 2.88 10.22 15.88
N LYS A 162 1.78 10.19 15.12
CA LYS A 162 0.44 10.49 15.65
C LYS A 162 -0.24 9.31 16.32
N PHE A 163 0.02 8.08 15.85
CA PHE A 163 -0.72 6.87 16.24
C PHE A 163 0.16 5.71 16.71
N GLY A 164 1.48 5.87 16.70
CA GLY A 164 2.40 4.85 17.20
C GLY A 164 2.60 3.65 16.27
N CYS A 165 2.28 3.77 14.98
CA CYS A 165 2.58 2.71 14.00
C CYS A 165 4.09 2.48 13.90
N GLU A 166 4.53 1.23 13.77
CA GLU A 166 5.92 0.92 13.48
C GLU A 166 6.21 1.06 11.97
N VAL A 167 7.37 1.63 11.62
CA VAL A 167 7.77 1.82 10.21
C VAL A 167 9.11 1.17 9.96
N LEU A 168 9.17 0.26 8.98
CA LEU A 168 10.37 -0.32 8.41
C LEU A 168 10.60 0.26 7.02
N GLU A 169 11.70 0.98 6.83
CA GLU A 169 12.11 1.53 5.53
C GLU A 169 13.19 0.64 4.90
N LEU A 170 12.95 0.19 3.66
CA LEU A 170 13.83 -0.71 2.94
C LEU A 170 14.17 -0.14 1.56
N ASN A 171 15.43 -0.33 1.16
CA ASN A 171 15.88 -0.01 -0.18
C ASN A 171 15.46 -1.12 -1.15
N ALA A 172 14.49 -0.84 -2.01
CA ALA A 172 13.93 -1.81 -2.96
C ALA A 172 14.96 -2.33 -4.00
N LYS A 173 16.18 -1.78 -4.06
CA LYS A 173 17.29 -2.30 -4.89
C LYS A 173 17.99 -3.50 -4.28
N GLU A 174 17.77 -3.77 -3.00
CA GLU A 174 18.32 -4.96 -2.35
C GLU A 174 17.78 -6.25 -2.99
N SER A 175 18.48 -7.36 -2.74
CA SER A 175 18.02 -8.65 -3.27
C SER A 175 16.66 -9.00 -2.72
N VAL A 176 15.85 -9.67 -3.54
CA VAL A 176 14.51 -10.14 -3.16
C VAL A 176 14.54 -10.94 -1.86
N LYS A 177 15.57 -11.78 -1.69
CA LYS A 177 15.77 -12.61 -0.51
C LYS A 177 16.03 -11.75 0.74
N ASN A 178 16.96 -10.78 0.64
CA ASN A 178 17.29 -9.92 1.77
C ASN A 178 16.10 -9.07 2.22
N LEU A 179 15.35 -8.51 1.27
CA LEU A 179 14.11 -7.79 1.57
C LEU A 179 13.09 -8.70 2.30
N HIS A 180 12.93 -9.93 1.80
CA HIS A 180 12.01 -10.89 2.39
C HIS A 180 12.39 -11.25 3.84
N GLU A 181 13.67 -11.48 4.10
CA GLU A 181 14.20 -11.79 5.44
C GLU A 181 13.95 -10.63 6.41
N GLN A 182 14.23 -9.39 6.00
CA GLN A 182 14.00 -8.20 6.82
C GLN A 182 12.50 -7.95 7.09
N ILE A 183 11.65 -8.11 6.08
CA ILE A 183 10.19 -7.96 6.24
C ILE A 183 9.64 -9.03 7.18
N THR A 184 10.07 -10.29 6.99
CA THR A 184 9.66 -11.40 7.84
C THR A 184 10.05 -11.15 9.30
N ALA A 185 11.30 -10.79 9.55
CA ALA A 185 11.78 -10.47 10.90
C ALA A 185 10.99 -9.31 11.53
N PHE A 186 10.68 -8.27 10.76
CA PHE A 186 9.87 -7.15 11.23
C PHE A 186 8.44 -7.56 11.59
N ILE A 187 7.82 -8.45 10.81
CA ILE A 187 6.47 -8.96 11.09
C ILE A 187 6.48 -9.83 12.35
N GLU A 188 7.48 -10.70 12.50
CA GLU A 188 7.60 -11.66 13.62
C GLU A 188 8.03 -11.01 14.94
N CYS A 189 8.67 -9.84 14.89
CA CYS A 189 9.01 -9.10 16.09
C CYS A 189 7.72 -8.61 16.78
N VAL A 190 7.31 -9.31 17.81
CA VAL A 190 6.21 -8.89 18.70
C VAL A 190 6.85 -8.07 19.81
N VAL A 191 6.54 -6.79 19.89
CA VAL A 191 6.92 -5.92 21.01
C VAL A 191 6.02 -6.18 22.21
#